data_38dd0988b0cad0c6489806d6c2a6e6bf
#
_entry.id   38dd0988b0cad0c6489806d6c2a6e6bf
#
_cell.length_a   1.000
_cell.length_b   1.000
_cell.length_c   1.000
_cell.angle_alpha   90.00
_cell.angle_beta   90.00
_cell.angle_gamma   90.00
#
_symmetry.space_group_name_H-M   'P 1'
#
loop_
_entity.id
_entity.type
_entity.pdbx_description
1 polymer ?
#
loop_
_entity_poly.entity_id
_entity_poly.type
_entity_poly.pdbx_seq_one_letter_code
_entity_poly.pdbx_strand_id
1 'polypeptide(L)'
;MRFPLSLTTSMVGYMARKKLSGARRFPLVLMLEPLHACNLTCTGCGRIREYSQTIKEKLTVKECLQAVDEAGTPIVSICGGEPMIYPNLGQLVRGILQRRKHIYLCTNGMFIKKRLHEFRPTSRMFFNVHLDGLEETHDRAVERKGSLRPRHAERRLSLPAAHAHRPDERAPRARALRC
;
A
#
# COMPACT_ATOMS: atom_id res chain seq x y z
N MET A 1 -7.76 8.10 -11.37
CA MET A 1 -7.91 7.22 -10.18
C MET A 1 -8.94 7.86 -9.25
N ARG A 2 -10.06 7.21 -8.95
CA ARG A 2 -11.08 7.76 -8.04
C ARG A 2 -10.83 7.19 -6.65
N PHE A 3 -10.65 8.06 -5.65
CA PHE A 3 -10.60 7.61 -4.26
C PHE A 3 -11.95 7.02 -3.86
N PRO A 4 -11.97 5.90 -3.10
CA PRO A 4 -13.21 5.34 -2.60
C PRO A 4 -13.98 6.37 -1.77
N LEU A 5 -15.28 6.46 -1.98
CA LEU A 5 -16.13 7.42 -1.26
C LEU A 5 -16.01 7.24 0.27
N SER A 6 -15.89 6.00 0.74
CA SER A 6 -15.69 5.69 2.16
C SER A 6 -14.41 6.30 2.75
N LEU A 7 -13.34 6.36 1.97
CA LEU A 7 -12.09 7.01 2.39
C LEU A 7 -12.28 8.53 2.44
N THR A 8 -12.87 9.11 1.39
CA THR A 8 -13.12 10.55 1.31
C THR A 8 -14.00 11.04 2.46
N THR A 9 -15.11 10.37 2.74
CA THR A 9 -16.01 10.72 3.87
C THR A 9 -15.32 10.56 5.22
N SER A 10 -14.51 9.51 5.40
CA SER A 10 -13.73 9.30 6.62
C SER A 10 -12.73 10.42 6.85
N MET A 11 -12.02 10.85 5.81
CA MET A 11 -11.05 11.95 5.85
C MET A 11 -11.72 13.29 6.16
N VAL A 12 -12.79 13.63 5.45
CA VAL A 12 -13.54 14.88 5.66
C VAL A 12 -14.08 14.94 7.09
N GLY A 13 -14.72 13.86 7.57
CA GLY A 13 -15.25 13.80 8.92
C GLY A 13 -14.16 13.91 9.99
N TYR A 14 -12.98 13.30 9.77
CA TYR A 14 -11.84 13.43 10.66
C TYR A 14 -11.32 14.88 10.72
N MET A 15 -11.10 15.50 9.57
CA MET A 15 -10.61 16.88 9.49
C MET A 15 -11.58 17.87 10.12
N ALA A 16 -12.89 17.72 9.85
CA ALA A 16 -13.92 18.57 10.44
C ALA A 16 -13.91 18.46 11.97
N ARG A 17 -13.90 17.24 12.51
CA ARG A 17 -13.83 17.01 13.97
C ARG A 17 -12.57 17.63 14.60
N LYS A 18 -11.41 17.49 13.96
CA LYS A 18 -10.14 18.10 14.46
C LYS A 18 -10.18 19.61 14.43
N LYS A 19 -10.75 20.22 13.38
CA LYS A 19 -10.94 21.68 13.33
C LYS A 19 -11.91 22.17 14.39
N LEU A 20 -13.03 21.51 14.58
CA LEU A 20 -14.02 21.85 15.60
C LEU A 20 -13.47 21.71 17.03
N SER A 21 -12.53 20.79 17.25
CA SER A 21 -11.83 20.66 18.56
C SER A 21 -10.70 21.69 18.76
N GLY A 22 -10.52 22.64 17.85
CA GLY A 22 -9.47 23.67 17.94
C GLY A 22 -8.06 23.18 17.60
N ALA A 23 -7.90 21.95 17.10
CA ALA A 23 -6.60 21.42 16.74
C ALA A 23 -6.02 22.14 15.52
N ARG A 24 -4.89 22.84 15.72
CA ARG A 24 -4.19 23.55 14.63
C ARG A 24 -3.35 22.61 13.75
N ARG A 25 -2.81 21.51 14.32
CA ARG A 25 -2.01 20.51 13.63
C ARG A 25 -2.47 19.12 14.06
N PHE A 26 -2.63 18.21 13.11
CA PHE A 26 -3.00 16.83 13.36
C PHE A 26 -2.53 15.93 12.21
N PRO A 27 -2.12 14.70 12.50
CA PRO A 27 -1.67 13.78 11.47
C PRO A 27 -2.85 13.24 10.66
N LEU A 28 -2.67 13.04 9.36
CA LEU A 28 -3.65 12.42 8.46
C LEU A 28 -3.36 10.95 8.20
N VAL A 29 -2.09 10.60 8.19
CA VAL A 29 -1.58 9.25 7.91
C VAL A 29 -0.55 8.88 8.97
N LEU A 30 -0.66 7.68 9.52
CA LEU A 30 0.41 7.04 10.27
C LEU A 30 1.23 6.18 9.31
N MET A 31 2.53 6.42 9.21
CA MET A 31 3.48 5.53 8.58
C MET A 31 3.92 4.50 9.64
N LEU A 32 3.47 3.27 9.51
CA LEU A 32 3.74 2.19 10.45
C LEU A 32 4.74 1.20 9.85
N GLU A 33 5.87 1.02 10.50
CA GLU A 33 6.95 0.16 10.08
C GLU A 33 7.14 -0.99 11.09
N PRO A 34 6.40 -2.10 10.94
CA PRO A 34 6.45 -3.18 11.90
C PRO A 34 7.78 -3.95 11.91
N LEU A 35 8.59 -3.82 10.85
CA LEU A 35 9.92 -4.43 10.73
C LEU A 35 10.81 -3.67 9.75
N HIS A 36 12.13 -3.79 9.92
CA HIS A 36 13.11 -3.23 9.00
C HIS A 36 13.59 -4.25 7.93
N ALA A 37 13.45 -5.56 8.19
CA ALA A 37 13.86 -6.60 7.26
C ALA A 37 13.12 -6.52 5.92
N CYS A 38 13.84 -6.80 4.83
CA CYS A 38 13.31 -6.90 3.47
C CYS A 38 13.89 -8.14 2.78
N ASN A 39 13.18 -8.66 1.79
CA ASN A 39 13.64 -9.75 0.91
C ASN A 39 14.29 -9.25 -0.37
N LEU A 40 14.47 -7.94 -0.54
CA LEU A 40 15.15 -7.28 -1.64
C LEU A 40 16.22 -6.31 -1.12
N THR A 41 17.18 -6.01 -1.98
CA THR A 41 18.34 -5.13 -1.71
C THR A 41 18.40 -3.94 -2.67
N CYS A 42 17.25 -3.33 -2.96
CA CYS A 42 17.12 -2.26 -3.96
C CYS A 42 18.20 -1.20 -3.86
N THR A 43 18.80 -0.84 -4.98
CA THR A 43 19.93 0.13 -5.09
C THR A 43 19.60 1.49 -4.44
N GLY A 44 18.38 1.98 -4.62
CA GLY A 44 17.91 3.27 -4.08
C GLY A 44 17.33 3.21 -2.66
N CYS A 45 17.34 2.05 -2.00
CA CYS A 45 16.72 1.90 -0.69
C CYS A 45 17.66 2.34 0.44
N GLY A 46 17.40 3.49 1.07
CA GLY A 46 18.15 3.98 2.22
C GLY A 46 18.07 3.05 3.45
N ARG A 47 16.98 2.31 3.61
CA ARG A 47 16.72 1.46 4.78
C ARG A 47 17.78 0.39 5.02
N ILE A 48 18.23 -0.31 3.98
CA ILE A 48 19.24 -1.36 4.13
C ILE A 48 20.55 -0.79 4.66
N ARG A 49 20.88 0.45 4.29
CA ARG A 49 22.09 1.14 4.73
C ARG A 49 21.93 1.74 6.11
N GLU A 50 20.81 2.42 6.36
CA GLU A 50 20.56 3.16 7.60
C GLU A 50 20.20 2.25 8.78
N TYR A 51 19.48 1.14 8.53
CA TYR A 51 19.00 0.23 9.56
C TYR A 51 19.75 -1.11 9.61
N SER A 52 20.99 -1.16 9.12
CA SER A 52 21.79 -2.40 9.11
C SER A 52 21.93 -3.03 10.50
N GLN A 53 22.04 -2.23 11.56
CA GLN A 53 22.15 -2.69 12.94
C GLN A 53 20.82 -3.19 13.51
N THR A 54 19.70 -2.60 13.11
CA THR A 54 18.35 -2.91 13.60
C THR A 54 17.52 -3.73 12.61
N ILE A 55 18.15 -4.27 11.57
CA ILE A 55 17.47 -4.99 10.48
C ILE A 55 16.64 -6.19 10.97
N LYS A 56 17.02 -6.79 12.10
CA LYS A 56 16.32 -7.92 12.70
C LYS A 56 15.21 -7.50 13.68
N GLU A 57 15.15 -6.24 14.02
CA GLU A 57 14.15 -5.73 14.95
C GLU A 57 12.77 -5.70 14.32
N LYS A 58 11.77 -5.94 15.13
CA LYS A 58 10.36 -5.90 14.74
C LYS A 58 9.51 -5.52 15.94
N LEU A 59 8.49 -4.72 15.68
CA LEU A 59 7.47 -4.40 16.66
C LEU A 59 6.53 -5.59 16.87
N THR A 60 6.01 -5.73 18.08
CA THR A 60 4.89 -6.63 18.33
C THR A 60 3.60 -6.06 17.78
N VAL A 61 2.59 -6.92 17.57
CA VAL A 61 1.25 -6.44 17.16
C VAL A 61 0.67 -5.47 18.17
N LYS A 62 0.92 -5.67 19.46
CA LYS A 62 0.46 -4.80 20.54
C LYS A 62 1.04 -3.40 20.40
N GLU A 63 2.35 -3.27 20.23
CA GLU A 63 3.03 -1.98 20.03
C GLU A 63 2.54 -1.27 18.76
N CYS A 64 2.40 -2.01 17.65
CA CYS A 64 1.84 -1.47 16.43
C CYS A 64 0.43 -0.92 16.62
N LEU A 65 -0.45 -1.65 17.30
CA LEU A 65 -1.83 -1.22 17.55
C LEU A 65 -1.90 -0.07 18.54
N GLN A 66 -1.02 -0.02 19.52
CA GLN A 66 -0.89 1.11 20.43
C GLN A 66 -0.52 2.38 19.66
N ALA A 67 0.48 2.32 18.78
CA ALA A 67 0.86 3.45 17.91
C ALA A 67 -0.30 3.93 17.02
N VAL A 68 -1.12 3.00 16.51
CA VAL A 68 -2.34 3.32 15.74
C VAL A 68 -3.37 4.07 16.60
N ASP A 69 -3.55 3.66 17.85
CA ASP A 69 -4.48 4.30 18.78
C ASP A 69 -3.99 5.71 19.19
N GLU A 70 -2.71 5.84 19.51
CA GLU A 70 -2.08 7.12 19.88
C GLU A 70 -2.11 8.14 18.74
N ALA A 71 -1.75 7.71 17.52
CA ALA A 71 -1.77 8.58 16.36
C ALA A 71 -3.19 9.05 16.02
N GLY A 72 -4.20 8.23 16.25
CA GLY A 72 -5.60 8.52 16.02
C GLY A 72 -5.97 8.87 14.57
N THR A 73 -5.06 8.61 13.60
CA THR A 73 -5.23 8.94 12.18
C THR A 73 -6.32 8.11 11.51
N PRO A 74 -6.96 8.59 10.43
CA PRO A 74 -7.92 7.80 9.65
C PRO A 74 -7.25 6.78 8.75
N ILE A 75 -5.97 6.99 8.40
CA ILE A 75 -5.20 6.14 7.49
C ILE A 75 -3.96 5.60 8.20
N VAL A 76 -3.66 4.33 7.98
CA VAL A 76 -2.41 3.67 8.38
C VAL A 76 -1.73 3.13 7.12
N SER A 77 -0.54 3.62 6.82
CA SER A 77 0.33 3.10 5.77
C SER A 77 1.30 2.10 6.40
N ILE A 78 1.09 0.82 6.15
CA ILE A 78 2.01 -0.23 6.62
C ILE A 78 3.14 -0.34 5.60
N CYS A 79 4.34 -0.02 6.03
CA CYS A 79 5.56 -0.01 5.23
C CYS A 79 6.73 -0.59 6.04
N GLY A 80 7.93 -0.12 5.83
CA GLY A 80 9.13 -0.63 6.49
C GLY A 80 10.06 -1.28 5.48
N GLY A 81 10.66 -2.44 5.79
CA GLY A 81 11.35 -3.28 4.82
C GLY A 81 10.33 -3.88 3.85
N GLU A 82 9.95 -5.14 4.04
CA GLU A 82 8.85 -5.75 3.31
C GLU A 82 7.76 -6.22 4.29
N PRO A 83 6.63 -5.51 4.40
CA PRO A 83 5.59 -5.88 5.36
C PRO A 83 5.03 -7.29 5.17
N MET A 84 5.06 -7.81 3.93
CA MET A 84 4.57 -9.16 3.66
C MET A 84 5.45 -10.27 4.24
N ILE A 85 6.63 -9.97 4.80
CA ILE A 85 7.41 -10.94 5.58
C ILE A 85 7.19 -10.81 7.08
N TYR A 86 6.44 -9.81 7.54
CA TYR A 86 6.07 -9.69 8.96
C TYR A 86 5.17 -10.86 9.38
N PRO A 87 5.57 -11.69 10.35
CA PRO A 87 4.87 -12.95 10.64
C PRO A 87 3.39 -12.76 11.00
N ASN A 88 3.09 -11.73 11.77
CA ASN A 88 1.76 -11.48 12.32
C ASN A 88 0.96 -10.43 11.50
N LEU A 89 1.27 -10.25 10.20
CA LEU A 89 0.64 -9.21 9.37
C LEU A 89 -0.89 -9.35 9.32
N GLY A 90 -1.41 -10.56 9.16
CA GLY A 90 -2.86 -10.79 9.13
C GLY A 90 -3.55 -10.38 10.44
N GLN A 91 -2.90 -10.61 11.59
CA GLN A 91 -3.41 -10.18 12.89
C GLN A 91 -3.37 -8.64 13.01
N LEU A 92 -2.28 -8.02 12.61
CA LEU A 92 -2.12 -6.57 12.61
C LEU A 92 -3.18 -5.89 11.73
N VAL A 93 -3.35 -6.36 10.50
CA VAL A 93 -4.36 -5.84 9.56
C VAL A 93 -5.77 -5.95 10.15
N ARG A 94 -6.13 -7.09 10.73
CA ARG A 94 -7.43 -7.26 11.40
C ARG A 94 -7.61 -6.26 12.54
N GLY A 95 -6.60 -6.08 13.39
CA GLY A 95 -6.64 -5.14 14.52
C GLY A 95 -6.82 -3.68 14.08
N ILE A 96 -6.18 -3.28 12.97
CA ILE A 96 -6.33 -1.93 12.40
C ILE A 96 -7.73 -1.75 11.78
N LEU A 97 -8.24 -2.75 11.05
CA LEU A 97 -9.59 -2.71 10.46
C LEU A 97 -10.69 -2.64 11.52
N GLN A 98 -10.54 -3.34 12.65
CA GLN A 98 -11.47 -3.25 13.80
C GLN A 98 -11.57 -1.82 14.35
N ARG A 99 -10.50 -1.04 14.25
CA ARG A 99 -10.44 0.38 14.60
C ARG A 99 -11.02 1.31 13.53
N ARG A 100 -11.65 0.72 12.50
CA ARG A 100 -12.27 1.43 11.37
C ARG A 100 -11.29 2.33 10.59
N LYS A 101 -9.99 2.03 10.62
CA LYS A 101 -8.96 2.74 9.86
C LYS A 101 -8.90 2.21 8.41
N HIS A 102 -8.39 3.05 7.51
CA HIS A 102 -8.02 2.63 6.16
C HIS A 102 -6.55 2.21 6.14
N ILE A 103 -6.24 1.17 5.39
CA ILE A 103 -4.89 0.59 5.31
C ILE A 103 -4.37 0.74 3.89
N TYR A 104 -3.17 1.29 3.74
CA TYR A 104 -2.33 1.14 2.57
C TYR A 104 -1.18 0.20 2.92
N LEU A 105 -1.16 -0.98 2.32
CA LEU A 105 -0.09 -1.96 2.49
C LEU A 105 0.91 -1.78 1.35
N CYS A 106 2.05 -1.13 1.67
CA CYS A 106 3.13 -0.87 0.72
C CYS A 106 4.02 -2.11 0.63
N THR A 107 4.12 -2.71 -0.54
CA THR A 107 4.83 -3.99 -0.73
C THR A 107 5.51 -4.05 -2.09
N ASN A 108 6.59 -4.83 -2.18
CA ASN A 108 7.21 -5.18 -3.46
C ASN A 108 6.39 -6.23 -4.25
N GLY A 109 5.27 -6.70 -3.72
CA GLY A 109 4.33 -7.57 -4.39
C GLY A 109 4.68 -9.06 -4.43
N MET A 110 5.92 -9.46 -4.13
CA MET A 110 6.39 -10.84 -4.32
C MET A 110 5.64 -11.88 -3.50
N PHE A 111 5.08 -11.49 -2.35
CA PHE A 111 4.37 -12.39 -1.44
C PHE A 111 2.85 -12.23 -1.46
N ILE A 112 2.29 -11.34 -2.28
CA ILE A 112 0.83 -11.11 -2.32
C ILE A 112 0.10 -12.43 -2.57
N LYS A 113 0.44 -13.17 -3.63
CA LYS A 113 -0.23 -14.43 -3.96
C LYS A 113 -0.17 -15.45 -2.80
N LYS A 114 0.97 -15.52 -2.11
CA LYS A 114 1.18 -16.47 -1.00
C LYS A 114 0.35 -16.12 0.22
N ARG A 115 0.14 -14.83 0.49
CA ARG A 115 -0.48 -14.35 1.74
C ARG A 115 -1.86 -13.74 1.57
N LEU A 116 -2.39 -13.67 0.34
CA LEU A 116 -3.69 -13.07 0.08
C LEU A 116 -4.83 -13.70 0.90
N HIS A 117 -4.73 -14.99 1.21
CA HIS A 117 -5.70 -15.73 2.01
C HIS A 117 -5.82 -15.24 3.47
N GLU A 118 -4.84 -14.50 3.98
CA GLU A 118 -4.88 -13.92 5.33
C GLU A 118 -5.79 -12.69 5.42
N PHE A 119 -6.16 -12.10 4.28
CA PHE A 119 -6.92 -10.86 4.19
C PHE A 119 -8.32 -11.11 3.68
N ARG A 120 -9.32 -10.63 4.41
CA ARG A 120 -10.71 -10.66 3.94
C ARG A 120 -10.95 -9.48 3.00
N PRO A 121 -11.76 -9.64 1.93
CA PRO A 121 -12.15 -8.53 1.07
C PRO A 121 -12.77 -7.39 1.89
N THR A 122 -12.30 -6.17 1.65
CA THR A 122 -12.78 -4.97 2.35
C THR A 122 -12.52 -3.72 1.50
N SER A 123 -13.40 -2.73 1.61
CA SER A 123 -13.22 -1.42 0.99
C SER A 123 -12.23 -0.51 1.74
N ARG A 124 -11.63 -1.00 2.82
CA ARG A 124 -10.73 -0.21 3.68
C ARG A 124 -9.26 -0.63 3.61
N MET A 125 -8.91 -1.61 2.78
CA MET A 125 -7.53 -2.04 2.59
C MET A 125 -7.14 -1.99 1.12
N PHE A 126 -5.98 -1.40 0.85
CA PHE A 126 -5.43 -1.21 -0.48
C PHE A 126 -3.99 -1.72 -0.51
N PHE A 127 -3.63 -2.43 -1.57
CA PHE A 127 -2.25 -2.77 -1.84
C PHE A 127 -1.60 -1.65 -2.67
N ASN A 128 -0.52 -1.11 -2.17
CA ASN A 128 0.34 -0.18 -2.90
C ASN A 128 1.60 -0.94 -3.33
N VAL A 129 1.59 -1.43 -4.57
CA VAL A 129 2.70 -2.23 -5.11
C VAL A 129 3.72 -1.31 -5.74
N HIS A 130 4.98 -1.46 -5.31
CA HIS A 130 6.10 -0.71 -5.84
C HIS A 130 6.57 -1.27 -7.18
N LEU A 131 6.64 -0.41 -8.20
CA LEU A 131 7.12 -0.75 -9.54
C LEU A 131 7.99 0.41 -10.07
N ASP A 132 9.23 0.10 -10.46
CA ASP A 132 10.21 1.07 -10.98
C ASP A 132 10.21 1.18 -12.51
N GLY A 133 9.30 0.48 -13.17
CA GLY A 133 9.18 0.48 -14.62
C GLY A 133 8.88 -0.90 -15.20
N LEU A 134 9.30 -1.15 -16.46
CA LEU A 134 9.18 -2.45 -17.08
C LEU A 134 10.18 -3.45 -16.46
N GLU A 135 10.04 -4.74 -16.79
CA GLU A 135 10.76 -5.84 -16.14
C GLU A 135 12.27 -5.56 -16.00
N GLU A 136 12.94 -5.20 -17.09
CA GLU A 136 14.39 -4.98 -17.04
C GLU A 136 14.81 -3.83 -16.13
N THR A 137 14.08 -2.71 -16.17
CA THR A 137 14.34 -1.54 -15.33
C THR A 137 14.04 -1.84 -13.87
N HIS A 138 12.92 -2.48 -13.61
CA HIS A 138 12.53 -2.87 -12.26
C HIS A 138 13.53 -3.88 -11.67
N ASP A 139 13.86 -4.95 -12.40
CA ASP A 139 14.81 -5.97 -11.94
C ASP A 139 16.18 -5.38 -11.61
N ARG A 140 16.64 -4.39 -12.38
CA ARG A 140 17.86 -3.64 -12.11
C ARG A 140 17.75 -2.82 -10.84
N ALA A 141 16.64 -2.08 -10.66
CA ALA A 141 16.41 -1.24 -9.48
C ALA A 141 16.33 -2.05 -8.19
N VAL A 142 15.69 -3.22 -8.23
CA VAL A 142 15.53 -4.10 -7.06
C VAL A 142 16.65 -5.13 -6.90
N GLU A 143 17.67 -5.11 -7.79
CA GLU A 143 18.83 -6.03 -7.82
C GLU A 143 18.41 -7.50 -7.87
N ARG A 144 17.27 -7.80 -8.54
CA ARG A 144 16.75 -9.16 -8.62
C ARG A 144 16.07 -9.47 -9.95
N LYS A 145 16.64 -10.37 -10.73
CA LYS A 145 16.06 -10.85 -11.99
C LYS A 145 14.76 -11.61 -11.77
N GLY A 146 13.77 -11.34 -12.65
CA GLY A 146 12.46 -12.01 -12.63
C GLY A 146 11.60 -11.62 -11.43
N SER A 147 11.81 -10.46 -10.84
CA SER A 147 11.03 -9.97 -9.69
C SER A 147 9.57 -9.67 -10.05
N LEU A 148 9.32 -9.24 -11.31
CA LEU A 148 7.98 -9.02 -11.85
C LEU A 148 7.35 -10.27 -12.43
N ARG A 149 8.12 -11.33 -12.73
CA ARG A 149 7.54 -12.55 -13.28
C ARG A 149 6.78 -13.28 -12.19
N PRO A 150 5.47 -13.55 -12.37
CA PRO A 150 4.80 -14.51 -11.50
C PRO A 150 5.54 -15.84 -11.66
N ARG A 151 6.14 -16.35 -10.59
CA ARG A 151 6.68 -17.71 -10.56
C ARG A 151 5.48 -18.66 -10.73
N HIS A 152 5.24 -19.14 -11.92
CA HIS A 152 4.10 -19.88 -12.47
C HIS A 152 3.11 -18.97 -13.21
N ALA A 153 3.34 -18.85 -14.51
CA ALA A 153 2.33 -18.48 -15.46
C ALA A 153 1.31 -19.62 -15.53
N GLU A 154 0.33 -19.62 -14.59
CA GLU A 154 -0.88 -20.41 -14.77
C GLU A 154 -2.01 -19.83 -13.96
N ARG A 155 -3.10 -19.49 -14.70
CA ARG A 155 -4.40 -18.97 -14.34
C ARG A 155 -4.47 -17.46 -14.07
N ARG A 156 -5.06 -16.81 -15.06
CA ARG A 156 -5.67 -15.49 -14.94
C ARG A 156 -6.49 -15.47 -13.65
N LEU A 157 -6.04 -14.73 -12.67
CA LEU A 157 -6.91 -14.26 -11.60
C LEU A 157 -7.96 -13.37 -12.25
N SER A 158 -9.15 -13.90 -12.49
CA SER A 158 -10.33 -13.10 -12.74
C SER A 158 -10.65 -12.37 -11.44
N LEU A 159 -10.04 -11.22 -11.26
CA LEU A 159 -10.60 -10.21 -10.38
C LEU A 159 -11.97 -9.87 -10.95
N PRO A 160 -13.04 -9.78 -10.14
CA PRO A 160 -14.31 -9.30 -10.65
C PRO A 160 -14.05 -7.95 -11.29
N ALA A 161 -14.44 -7.81 -12.55
CA ALA A 161 -14.20 -6.65 -13.40
C ALA A 161 -14.73 -5.39 -12.71
N ALA A 162 -13.84 -4.63 -12.07
CA ALA A 162 -14.07 -3.25 -11.80
C ALA A 162 -14.02 -2.58 -13.17
N HIS A 163 -15.20 -2.41 -13.80
CA HIS A 163 -15.51 -1.63 -14.98
C HIS A 163 -14.31 -1.23 -15.85
N ALA A 164 -14.01 -2.07 -16.84
CA ALA A 164 -13.23 -1.66 -18.00
C ALA A 164 -13.96 -0.49 -18.66
N HIS A 165 -13.42 0.71 -18.55
CA HIS A 165 -13.85 1.88 -19.26
C HIS A 165 -13.59 1.60 -20.74
N ARG A 166 -14.65 1.38 -21.54
CA ARG A 166 -14.57 1.38 -23.01
C ARG A 166 -14.12 2.79 -23.41
N PRO A 167 -13.10 2.94 -24.25
CA PRO A 167 -12.82 4.23 -24.85
C PRO A 167 -14.02 4.63 -25.72
N ASP A 168 -14.50 5.85 -25.51
CA ASP A 168 -15.56 6.45 -26.33
C ASP A 168 -15.03 6.70 -27.75
N GLU A 169 -15.52 5.93 -28.72
CA GLU A 169 -15.13 6.03 -30.12
C GLU A 169 -15.73 7.27 -30.83
N ARG A 170 -16.04 8.34 -30.14
CA ARG A 170 -16.55 9.60 -30.72
C ARG A 170 -15.61 10.77 -30.48
N ALA A 171 -14.38 10.68 -31.01
CA ALA A 171 -13.58 11.88 -31.22
C ALA A 171 -13.89 12.46 -32.61
N PRO A 172 -14.31 13.72 -32.74
CA PRO A 172 -14.54 14.34 -34.06
C PRO A 172 -13.18 14.53 -34.76
N ARG A 173 -13.17 14.10 -36.04
CA ARG A 173 -12.04 14.30 -36.95
C ARG A 173 -11.72 15.80 -37.06
N ALA A 174 -10.56 16.20 -36.63
CA ALA A 174 -10.03 17.54 -36.86
C ALA A 174 -9.82 17.74 -38.37
N ARG A 175 -10.57 18.74 -38.93
CA ARG A 175 -10.35 19.25 -40.29
C ARG A 175 -8.99 19.92 -40.36
N ALA A 176 -8.14 19.44 -41.24
CA ALA A 176 -6.91 20.13 -41.61
C ALA A 176 -7.31 21.41 -42.37
N LEU A 177 -7.01 22.56 -41.81
CA LEU A 177 -6.94 23.83 -42.51
C LEU A 177 -5.56 23.95 -43.16
N ARG A 178 -5.53 23.92 -44.48
CA ARG A 178 -4.37 24.36 -45.28
C ARG A 178 -4.41 25.88 -45.37
N CYS A 179 -3.36 26.54 -45.07
CA CYS A 179 -2.90 27.81 -45.64
C CYS A 179 -1.42 27.62 -45.96
#